data_4a2222a1c9254704b447f46cafc5577a
#
_entry.id   4a2222a1c9254704b447f46cafc5577a
#
_cell.length_a   1.000
_cell.length_b   1.000
_cell.length_c   1.000
_cell.angle_alpha   90.00
_cell.angle_beta   90.00
_cell.angle_gamma   90.00
#
_symmetry.space_group_name_H-M   'P 1'
#
loop_
_entity.id
_entity.type
_entity.pdbx_description
1 polymer ?
#
loop_
_entity_poly.entity_id
_entity_poly.type
_entity_poly.pdbx_seq_one_letter_code
_entity_poly.pdbx_strand_id
1 'polypeptide(L)'
;MNTTPELHCDVLIIGSGAAGLSLALRLAEYQNVIVLSKGPMSEGSTFYAQGGIAAVFDETDSIASHVEDTLIAGAGIVDEHAAEFVASNARHCVQWLIDQGVLFDTQVQPNGEESYHLTREGGHSHRRILHAADATGKAVETTLVSKALSHPNIRVLERSNAVDLIISDKIGLPGTRRVVGAWVWNRNKEKVETCQAKAVVLATGGASKVYQYTTNPDIASGDGIAMAWRAGCRVANMEFNQFHPTALFHPQARNFLLTEALRGEGAYLKRPDGSRLMPDFDPRGELAPRDIVARAIDHEMKRLGVDCMYLDISHKPADFIRQHFPMIYEKLLSLGIDLTRDPVPIVPAAHYTCGGVMVDDHGRTDVDGLYAIGEVSYTGLHGANRMASNSLLECLVYGWSAAEDITKRMPYARSTTHLPAWDESRVENPDELVVIQHNWHELRLLMWDYVGIVRTTKRLERALRRIMMLQQEIDEYYANFRVSNNLLELRNLVQVAELIVRCAMMRKESRGLHYTLDYPDPLETSGPSVLTPQVHINR
;
A
#
# COMPACT_ATOMS: atom_id res chain seq x y z
N MET A 1 7.11 3.55 35.89
CA MET A 1 7.13 2.26 36.62
C MET A 1 7.06 1.14 35.60
N ASN A 2 7.95 0.14 35.68
CA ASN A 2 7.86 -1.04 34.82
C ASN A 2 6.71 -1.93 35.28
N THR A 3 5.69 -2.06 34.49
CA THR A 3 4.53 -2.91 34.76
C THR A 3 4.61 -4.20 33.96
N THR A 4 3.89 -5.23 34.38
CA THR A 4 3.68 -6.41 33.56
C THR A 4 2.87 -5.97 32.32
N PRO A 5 3.34 -6.26 31.09
CA PRO A 5 2.63 -5.91 29.87
C PRO A 5 1.23 -6.53 29.85
N GLU A 6 0.25 -5.78 29.30
CA GLU A 6 -1.15 -6.22 29.25
C GLU A 6 -1.39 -7.27 28.16
N LEU A 7 -0.54 -7.24 27.12
CA LEU A 7 -0.59 -8.16 25.99
C LEU A 7 0.77 -8.85 25.81
N HIS A 8 0.75 -10.14 25.55
CA HIS A 8 1.95 -10.97 25.31
C HIS A 8 1.77 -11.85 24.09
N CYS A 9 2.77 -11.91 23.24
CA CYS A 9 2.84 -12.88 22.14
C CYS A 9 4.30 -13.20 21.78
N ASP A 10 4.52 -14.20 20.96
CA ASP A 10 5.81 -14.44 20.35
C ASP A 10 6.02 -13.46 19.20
N VAL A 11 4.99 -13.29 18.35
CA VAL A 11 5.03 -12.38 17.20
C VAL A 11 3.83 -11.45 17.21
N LEU A 12 4.09 -10.15 17.12
CA LEU A 12 3.10 -9.11 16.91
C LEU A 12 3.08 -8.70 15.44
N ILE A 13 1.96 -8.88 14.76
CA ILE A 13 1.75 -8.47 13.37
C ILE A 13 0.86 -7.24 13.36
N ILE A 14 1.34 -6.14 12.78
CA ILE A 14 0.61 -4.88 12.65
C ILE A 14 0.09 -4.76 11.23
N GLY A 15 -1.18 -5.07 11.03
CA GLY A 15 -1.87 -5.10 9.75
C GLY A 15 -2.46 -6.47 9.42
N SER A 16 -3.69 -6.47 8.93
CA SER A 16 -4.55 -7.64 8.70
C SER A 16 -4.84 -7.91 7.21
N GLY A 17 -4.07 -7.33 6.28
CA GLY A 17 -4.16 -7.64 4.86
C GLY A 17 -3.46 -8.95 4.48
N ALA A 18 -3.40 -9.27 3.19
CA ALA A 18 -2.84 -10.52 2.66
C ALA A 18 -1.45 -10.85 3.21
N ALA A 19 -0.55 -9.87 3.33
CA ALA A 19 0.79 -10.07 3.87
C ALA A 19 0.75 -10.52 5.34
N GLY A 20 0.03 -9.77 6.18
CA GLY A 20 -0.07 -10.06 7.62
C GLY A 20 -0.76 -11.38 7.92
N LEU A 21 -1.87 -11.68 7.22
CA LEU A 21 -2.63 -12.91 7.44
C LEU A 21 -1.90 -14.15 6.92
N SER A 22 -1.24 -14.06 5.76
CA SER A 22 -0.44 -15.19 5.25
C SER A 22 0.72 -15.52 6.18
N LEU A 23 1.38 -14.51 6.72
CA LEU A 23 2.41 -14.67 7.73
C LEU A 23 1.85 -15.27 9.03
N ALA A 24 0.74 -14.72 9.55
CA ALA A 24 0.11 -15.17 10.79
C ALA A 24 -0.23 -16.66 10.76
N LEU A 25 -0.86 -17.12 9.68
CA LEU A 25 -1.26 -18.52 9.51
C LEU A 25 -0.05 -19.48 9.42
N ARG A 26 1.04 -19.04 8.81
CA ARG A 26 2.28 -19.84 8.73
C ARG A 26 3.00 -19.94 10.07
N LEU A 27 3.01 -18.84 10.84
CA LEU A 27 3.67 -18.82 12.16
C LEU A 27 2.85 -19.52 13.24
N ALA A 28 1.53 -19.50 13.14
CA ALA A 28 0.63 -20.00 14.18
C ALA A 28 0.74 -21.51 14.45
N GLU A 29 1.35 -22.26 13.54
CA GLU A 29 1.68 -23.68 13.79
C GLU A 29 2.65 -23.86 14.98
N TYR A 30 3.52 -22.85 15.23
CA TYR A 30 4.60 -22.94 16.20
C TYR A 30 4.64 -21.78 17.21
N GLN A 31 3.93 -20.69 16.96
CA GLN A 31 4.06 -19.44 17.69
C GLN A 31 2.69 -18.90 18.13
N ASN A 32 2.66 -18.16 19.24
CA ASN A 32 1.52 -17.36 19.63
C ASN A 32 1.59 -16.01 18.92
N VAL A 33 0.59 -15.71 18.11
CA VAL A 33 0.55 -14.53 17.25
C VAL A 33 -0.58 -13.60 17.66
N ILE A 34 -0.28 -12.30 17.76
CA ILE A 34 -1.29 -11.25 17.82
C ILE A 34 -1.29 -10.51 16.49
N VAL A 35 -2.47 -10.38 15.87
CA VAL A 35 -2.70 -9.57 14.67
C VAL A 35 -3.50 -8.33 15.06
N LEU A 36 -2.95 -7.15 14.81
CA LEU A 36 -3.65 -5.87 14.98
C LEU A 36 -4.32 -5.47 13.68
N SER A 37 -5.60 -5.14 13.76
CA SER A 37 -6.35 -4.48 12.68
C SER A 37 -6.85 -3.12 13.16
N LYS A 38 -6.52 -2.07 12.41
CA LYS A 38 -6.94 -0.70 12.71
C LYS A 38 -8.45 -0.49 12.54
N GLY A 39 -9.04 -1.20 11.59
CA GLY A 39 -10.47 -1.30 11.33
C GLY A 39 -11.01 -2.70 11.56
N PRO A 40 -12.18 -3.03 11.00
CA PRO A 40 -12.62 -4.40 10.80
C PRO A 40 -11.63 -5.18 9.93
N MET A 41 -11.52 -6.50 10.12
CA MET A 41 -10.60 -7.35 9.35
C MET A 41 -10.83 -7.29 7.83
N SER A 42 -12.06 -7.03 7.40
CA SER A 42 -12.44 -6.89 5.98
C SER A 42 -12.17 -5.50 5.40
N GLU A 43 -11.61 -4.57 6.19
CA GLU A 43 -11.34 -3.19 5.76
C GLU A 43 -9.87 -3.03 5.42
N GLY A 44 -9.44 -3.49 4.25
CA GLY A 44 -8.06 -3.39 3.79
C GLY A 44 -7.95 -3.28 2.27
N SER A 45 -6.82 -2.78 1.78
CA SER A 45 -6.57 -2.68 0.32
C SER A 45 -6.66 -4.04 -0.37
N THR A 46 -6.33 -5.13 0.32
CA THR A 46 -6.46 -6.49 -0.21
C THR A 46 -7.91 -6.81 -0.57
N PHE A 47 -8.87 -6.51 0.31
CA PHE A 47 -10.28 -6.79 0.08
C PHE A 47 -10.83 -6.14 -1.20
N TYR A 48 -10.34 -4.95 -1.52
CA TYR A 48 -10.75 -4.18 -2.69
C TYR A 48 -9.91 -4.43 -3.94
N ALA A 49 -8.90 -5.31 -3.87
CA ALA A 49 -8.07 -5.63 -5.02
C ALA A 49 -8.86 -6.42 -6.07
N GLN A 50 -9.08 -5.80 -7.24
CA GLN A 50 -9.83 -6.38 -8.36
C GLN A 50 -8.96 -7.25 -9.26
N GLY A 51 -7.63 -6.96 -9.32
CA GLY A 51 -6.66 -7.72 -10.11
C GLY A 51 -6.38 -9.10 -9.53
N GLY A 52 -5.51 -9.85 -10.20
CA GLY A 52 -5.13 -11.19 -9.80
C GLY A 52 -3.77 -11.28 -9.13
N ILE A 53 -3.19 -12.47 -9.17
CA ILE A 53 -1.85 -12.79 -8.67
C ILE A 53 -1.03 -13.33 -9.83
N ALA A 54 0.12 -12.70 -10.11
CA ALA A 54 1.01 -13.14 -11.18
C ALA A 54 1.80 -14.37 -10.73
N ALA A 55 1.70 -15.46 -11.49
CA ALA A 55 2.52 -16.66 -11.28
C ALA A 55 2.58 -17.52 -12.55
N VAL A 56 3.72 -18.13 -12.79
CA VAL A 56 3.94 -18.99 -13.97
C VAL A 56 3.31 -20.34 -13.71
N PHE A 57 2.19 -20.64 -14.37
CA PHE A 57 1.48 -21.93 -14.33
C PHE A 57 1.40 -22.57 -15.73
N ASP A 58 1.48 -21.80 -16.80
CA ASP A 58 1.41 -22.27 -18.18
C ASP A 58 2.81 -22.66 -18.68
N GLU A 59 2.91 -23.77 -19.44
CA GLU A 59 4.18 -24.27 -20.02
C GLU A 59 4.76 -23.35 -21.11
N THR A 60 3.95 -22.47 -21.69
CA THR A 60 4.40 -21.48 -22.68
C THR A 60 5.03 -20.23 -22.06
N ASP A 61 4.93 -20.08 -20.73
CA ASP A 61 5.50 -18.98 -19.96
C ASP A 61 6.75 -19.44 -19.18
N SER A 62 7.54 -18.49 -18.67
CA SER A 62 8.74 -18.79 -17.90
C SER A 62 8.96 -17.76 -16.78
N ILE A 63 9.70 -18.17 -15.73
CA ILE A 63 10.16 -17.28 -14.67
C ILE A 63 10.99 -16.14 -15.27
N ALA A 64 11.89 -16.44 -16.20
CA ALA A 64 12.72 -15.43 -16.88
C ALA A 64 11.88 -14.37 -17.59
N SER A 65 10.80 -14.78 -18.28
CA SER A 65 9.87 -13.84 -18.91
C SER A 65 9.11 -12.98 -17.88
N HIS A 66 8.73 -13.54 -16.73
CA HIS A 66 8.09 -12.76 -15.65
C HIS A 66 9.06 -11.75 -15.04
N VAL A 67 10.33 -12.13 -14.85
CA VAL A 67 11.40 -11.23 -14.39
C VAL A 67 11.62 -10.10 -15.37
N GLU A 68 11.78 -10.41 -16.68
CA GLU A 68 12.00 -9.41 -17.73
C GLU A 68 10.85 -8.38 -17.78
N ASP A 69 9.60 -8.85 -17.78
CA ASP A 69 8.43 -7.98 -17.74
C ASP A 69 8.45 -7.04 -16.51
N THR A 70 8.88 -7.57 -15.35
CA THR A 70 9.00 -6.79 -14.11
C THR A 70 10.10 -5.72 -14.20
N LEU A 71 11.27 -6.08 -14.77
CA LEU A 71 12.39 -5.15 -15.00
C LEU A 71 11.98 -4.00 -15.93
N ILE A 72 11.29 -4.32 -17.02
CA ILE A 72 10.80 -3.33 -18.00
C ILE A 72 9.78 -2.40 -17.33
N ALA A 73 8.80 -2.95 -16.59
CA ALA A 73 7.77 -2.17 -15.91
C ALA A 73 8.37 -1.21 -14.88
N GLY A 74 9.38 -1.62 -14.15
CA GLY A 74 10.02 -0.82 -13.10
C GLY A 74 11.04 0.21 -13.59
N ALA A 75 11.12 0.41 -14.91
CA ALA A 75 11.85 1.51 -15.55
C ALA A 75 13.34 1.59 -15.19
N GLY A 76 14.02 0.44 -15.11
CA GLY A 76 15.48 0.34 -15.01
C GLY A 76 16.09 0.52 -13.62
N ILE A 77 15.29 0.51 -12.55
CA ILE A 77 15.76 0.54 -11.16
C ILE A 77 15.11 -0.55 -10.27
N VAL A 78 14.61 -1.61 -10.90
CA VAL A 78 14.23 -2.84 -10.18
C VAL A 78 15.48 -3.54 -9.70
N ASP A 79 15.43 -4.11 -8.51
CA ASP A 79 16.43 -5.07 -8.07
C ASP A 79 16.14 -6.43 -8.74
N GLU A 80 17.04 -6.84 -9.65
CA GLU A 80 16.88 -8.08 -10.43
C GLU A 80 16.80 -9.31 -9.52
N HIS A 81 17.60 -9.32 -8.44
CA HIS A 81 17.56 -10.39 -7.44
C HIS A 81 16.18 -10.48 -6.77
N ALA A 82 15.59 -9.34 -6.38
CA ALA A 82 14.24 -9.32 -5.81
C ALA A 82 13.17 -9.80 -6.80
N ALA A 83 13.30 -9.43 -8.08
CA ALA A 83 12.39 -9.89 -9.13
C ALA A 83 12.50 -11.41 -9.34
N GLU A 84 13.72 -11.95 -9.40
CA GLU A 84 13.98 -13.39 -9.50
C GLU A 84 13.46 -14.14 -8.26
N PHE A 85 13.72 -13.60 -7.05
CA PHE A 85 13.28 -14.19 -5.79
C PHE A 85 11.75 -14.31 -5.75
N VAL A 86 11.04 -13.24 -6.09
CA VAL A 86 9.57 -13.23 -6.08
C VAL A 86 8.99 -14.13 -7.17
N ALA A 87 9.47 -14.03 -8.41
CA ALA A 87 8.95 -14.82 -9.53
C ALA A 87 9.20 -16.33 -9.34
N SER A 88 10.36 -16.72 -8.81
CA SER A 88 10.73 -18.12 -8.58
C SER A 88 9.89 -18.78 -7.48
N ASN A 89 9.48 -18.02 -6.48
CA ASN A 89 8.67 -18.54 -5.36
C ASN A 89 7.15 -18.35 -5.57
N ALA A 90 6.73 -17.74 -6.69
CA ALA A 90 5.35 -17.41 -6.99
C ALA A 90 4.43 -18.65 -6.94
N ARG A 91 4.78 -19.70 -7.69
CA ARG A 91 3.96 -20.92 -7.79
C ARG A 91 3.77 -21.59 -6.44
N HIS A 92 4.83 -21.69 -5.64
CA HIS A 92 4.77 -22.27 -4.29
C HIS A 92 3.82 -21.48 -3.37
N CYS A 93 3.90 -20.16 -3.38
CA CYS A 93 3.07 -19.31 -2.54
C CYS A 93 1.60 -19.28 -2.97
N VAL A 94 1.33 -19.31 -4.27
CA VAL A 94 -0.03 -19.42 -4.80
C VAL A 94 -0.63 -20.79 -4.50
N GLN A 95 0.16 -21.87 -4.62
CA GLN A 95 -0.30 -23.22 -4.25
C GLN A 95 -0.71 -23.26 -2.77
N TRP A 96 0.06 -22.62 -1.89
CA TRP A 96 -0.33 -22.51 -0.49
C TRP A 96 -1.69 -21.81 -0.30
N LEU A 97 -2.01 -20.75 -1.06
CA LEU A 97 -3.34 -20.13 -1.00
C LEU A 97 -4.44 -21.09 -1.42
N ILE A 98 -4.22 -21.88 -2.47
CA ILE A 98 -5.14 -22.90 -2.95
C ILE A 98 -5.38 -23.94 -1.85
N ASP A 99 -4.31 -24.40 -1.20
CA ASP A 99 -4.35 -25.33 -0.08
C ASP A 99 -5.08 -24.74 1.16
N GLN A 100 -5.05 -23.41 1.33
CA GLN A 100 -5.89 -22.73 2.32
C GLN A 100 -7.37 -22.68 1.93
N GLY A 101 -7.73 -22.98 0.68
CA GLY A 101 -9.10 -23.00 0.17
C GLY A 101 -9.51 -21.77 -0.63
N VAL A 102 -8.55 -20.96 -1.09
CA VAL A 102 -8.85 -19.91 -2.06
C VAL A 102 -9.17 -20.53 -3.40
N LEU A 103 -10.34 -20.20 -3.95
CA LEU A 103 -10.80 -20.69 -5.24
C LEU A 103 -10.47 -19.67 -6.32
N PHE A 104 -9.70 -20.11 -7.33
CA PHE A 104 -9.45 -19.36 -8.55
C PHE A 104 -10.29 -19.90 -9.70
N ASP A 105 -10.56 -19.07 -10.69
CA ASP A 105 -11.33 -19.46 -11.87
C ASP A 105 -10.60 -20.53 -12.67
N THR A 106 -11.35 -21.52 -13.13
CA THR A 106 -10.86 -22.62 -13.96
C THR A 106 -11.52 -22.63 -15.33
N GLN A 107 -10.91 -23.34 -16.27
CA GLN A 107 -11.44 -23.59 -17.61
C GLN A 107 -11.21 -25.04 -18.01
N VAL A 108 -12.10 -25.58 -18.83
CA VAL A 108 -11.94 -26.90 -19.42
C VAL A 108 -11.15 -26.76 -20.71
N GLN A 109 -10.02 -27.44 -20.79
CA GLN A 109 -9.17 -27.50 -21.99
C GLN A 109 -9.82 -28.34 -23.09
N PRO A 110 -9.43 -28.18 -24.37
CA PRO A 110 -9.91 -29.02 -25.47
C PRO A 110 -9.73 -30.53 -25.27
N ASN A 111 -8.76 -30.94 -24.47
CA ASN A 111 -8.49 -32.34 -24.09
C ASN A 111 -9.42 -32.85 -22.96
N GLY A 112 -10.29 -31.98 -22.41
CA GLY A 112 -11.20 -32.29 -21.29
C GLY A 112 -10.60 -32.14 -19.90
N GLU A 113 -9.33 -31.74 -19.78
CA GLU A 113 -8.69 -31.46 -18.50
C GLU A 113 -9.06 -30.07 -17.98
N GLU A 114 -9.21 -29.98 -16.66
CA GLU A 114 -9.45 -28.70 -15.97
C GLU A 114 -8.10 -28.01 -15.69
N SER A 115 -8.00 -26.72 -16.05
CA SER A 115 -6.84 -25.88 -15.76
C SER A 115 -7.28 -24.52 -15.24
N TYR A 116 -6.37 -23.75 -14.62
CA TYR A 116 -6.68 -22.39 -14.21
C TYR A 116 -6.93 -21.50 -15.44
N HIS A 117 -7.96 -20.67 -15.35
CA HIS A 117 -8.17 -19.61 -16.31
C HIS A 117 -7.21 -18.48 -16.01
N LEU A 118 -6.21 -18.29 -16.87
CA LEU A 118 -5.21 -17.24 -16.74
C LEU A 118 -5.56 -16.03 -17.59
N THR A 119 -5.48 -14.84 -17.00
CA THR A 119 -5.63 -13.58 -17.74
C THR A 119 -4.28 -12.91 -17.97
N ARG A 120 -4.28 -11.87 -18.81
CA ARG A 120 -3.14 -11.03 -19.07
C ARG A 120 -3.48 -9.59 -18.72
N GLU A 121 -2.62 -8.96 -17.92
CA GLU A 121 -2.73 -7.55 -17.56
C GLU A 121 -1.63 -6.71 -18.21
N GLY A 122 -1.75 -5.40 -18.12
CA GLY A 122 -0.77 -4.46 -18.68
C GLY A 122 0.64 -4.67 -18.11
N GLY A 123 1.63 -4.72 -19.01
CA GLY A 123 3.04 -5.00 -18.67
C GLY A 123 3.43 -6.47 -18.75
N HIS A 124 2.49 -7.41 -18.71
CA HIS A 124 2.78 -8.83 -18.85
C HIS A 124 2.82 -9.28 -20.31
N SER A 125 3.87 -10.00 -20.69
CA SER A 125 4.01 -10.59 -22.03
C SER A 125 3.17 -11.86 -22.22
N HIS A 126 2.88 -12.59 -21.14
CA HIS A 126 2.12 -13.85 -21.13
C HIS A 126 0.87 -13.78 -20.26
N ARG A 127 -0.04 -14.74 -20.46
CA ARG A 127 -1.17 -14.98 -19.56
C ARG A 127 -0.66 -15.72 -18.33
N ARG A 128 -0.49 -15.02 -17.20
CA ARG A 128 0.00 -15.60 -15.95
C ARG A 128 -0.77 -15.14 -14.71
N ILE A 129 -1.88 -14.43 -14.90
CA ILE A 129 -2.61 -13.85 -13.79
C ILE A 129 -3.72 -14.81 -13.38
N LEU A 130 -3.58 -15.40 -12.19
CA LEU A 130 -4.66 -16.14 -11.52
C LEU A 130 -5.66 -15.14 -10.94
N HIS A 131 -6.94 -15.41 -11.08
CA HIS A 131 -7.99 -14.51 -10.60
C HIS A 131 -9.24 -15.28 -10.13
N ALA A 132 -10.07 -14.61 -9.35
CA ALA A 132 -11.39 -15.05 -8.94
C ALA A 132 -12.39 -13.99 -9.38
N ALA A 133 -12.95 -14.15 -10.57
CA ALA A 133 -13.77 -13.15 -11.29
C ALA A 133 -13.09 -11.76 -11.29
N ASP A 134 -13.77 -10.71 -10.85
CA ASP A 134 -13.27 -9.35 -10.67
C ASP A 134 -13.04 -8.98 -9.19
N ALA A 135 -12.86 -9.99 -8.31
CA ALA A 135 -12.79 -9.83 -6.87
C ALA A 135 -11.76 -10.76 -6.20
N THR A 136 -10.59 -10.93 -6.82
CA THR A 136 -9.54 -11.84 -6.33
C THR A 136 -9.11 -11.51 -4.90
N GLY A 137 -8.91 -10.23 -4.61
CA GLY A 137 -8.53 -9.80 -3.28
C GLY A 137 -9.56 -10.14 -2.21
N LYS A 138 -10.84 -10.03 -2.53
CA LYS A 138 -11.94 -10.43 -1.64
C LYS A 138 -11.92 -11.93 -1.35
N ALA A 139 -11.71 -12.77 -2.36
CA ALA A 139 -11.61 -14.22 -2.20
C ALA A 139 -10.44 -14.61 -1.30
N VAL A 140 -9.27 -14.01 -1.52
CA VAL A 140 -8.07 -14.20 -0.69
C VAL A 140 -8.33 -13.76 0.75
N GLU A 141 -8.75 -12.51 0.95
CA GLU A 141 -8.95 -11.90 2.27
C GLU A 141 -9.99 -12.68 3.09
N THR A 142 -11.15 -12.97 2.51
CA THR A 142 -12.23 -13.70 3.21
C THR A 142 -11.76 -15.07 3.68
N THR A 143 -11.02 -15.80 2.84
CA THR A 143 -10.49 -17.11 3.19
C THR A 143 -9.47 -17.04 4.33
N LEU A 144 -8.48 -16.13 4.22
CA LEU A 144 -7.43 -15.99 5.22
C LEU A 144 -7.98 -15.47 6.56
N VAL A 145 -8.92 -14.52 6.54
CA VAL A 145 -9.60 -14.02 7.75
C VAL A 145 -10.33 -15.15 8.46
N SER A 146 -11.12 -15.94 7.74
CA SER A 146 -11.85 -17.08 8.32
C SER A 146 -10.91 -18.07 9.01
N LYS A 147 -9.79 -18.39 8.37
CA LYS A 147 -8.76 -19.28 8.92
C LYS A 147 -8.09 -18.69 10.16
N ALA A 148 -7.71 -17.41 10.10
CA ALA A 148 -7.05 -16.72 11.22
C ALA A 148 -7.95 -16.63 12.45
N LEU A 149 -9.23 -16.30 12.28
CA LEU A 149 -10.20 -16.21 13.38
C LEU A 149 -10.50 -17.55 14.04
N SER A 150 -10.36 -18.66 13.30
CA SER A 150 -10.57 -20.02 13.84
C SER A 150 -9.31 -20.66 14.43
N HIS A 151 -8.12 -20.04 14.25
CA HIS A 151 -6.87 -20.64 14.69
C HIS A 151 -6.58 -20.36 16.18
N PRO A 152 -6.33 -21.41 17.03
CA PRO A 152 -6.18 -21.23 18.48
C PRO A 152 -4.98 -20.39 18.89
N ASN A 153 -3.92 -20.34 18.09
CA ASN A 153 -2.69 -19.59 18.36
C ASN A 153 -2.68 -18.18 17.74
N ILE A 154 -3.77 -17.76 17.09
CA ILE A 154 -3.91 -16.41 16.55
C ILE A 154 -4.95 -15.64 17.36
N ARG A 155 -4.53 -14.51 17.94
CA ARG A 155 -5.43 -13.57 18.58
C ARG A 155 -5.54 -12.31 17.71
N VAL A 156 -6.73 -12.04 17.19
CA VAL A 156 -7.01 -10.84 16.42
C VAL A 156 -7.53 -9.73 17.34
N LEU A 157 -6.97 -8.54 17.20
CA LEU A 157 -7.40 -7.32 17.88
C LEU A 157 -7.84 -6.30 16.84
N GLU A 158 -9.14 -6.27 16.55
CA GLU A 158 -9.75 -5.26 15.69
C GLU A 158 -9.85 -3.91 16.41
N ARG A 159 -9.95 -2.84 15.63
CA ARG A 159 -10.02 -1.44 16.12
C ARG A 159 -8.87 -1.11 17.08
N SER A 160 -7.70 -1.67 16.76
CA SER A 160 -6.48 -1.50 17.56
C SER A 160 -5.38 -0.94 16.66
N ASN A 161 -4.91 0.25 17.01
CA ASN A 161 -3.89 0.97 16.24
C ASN A 161 -2.56 0.98 17.00
N ALA A 162 -1.46 0.60 16.36
CA ALA A 162 -0.15 0.76 16.96
C ALA A 162 0.20 2.26 17.08
N VAL A 163 0.52 2.69 18.29
CA VAL A 163 0.95 4.07 18.58
C VAL A 163 2.39 4.28 18.15
N ASP A 164 3.27 3.41 18.65
CA ASP A 164 4.68 3.37 18.28
C ASP A 164 5.33 2.03 18.69
N LEU A 165 6.51 1.76 18.12
CA LEU A 165 7.33 0.60 18.45
C LEU A 165 8.12 0.84 19.75
N ILE A 166 8.26 -0.19 20.56
CA ILE A 166 9.11 -0.15 21.75
C ILE A 166 10.50 -0.69 21.37
N ILE A 167 11.48 0.20 21.37
CA ILE A 167 12.87 -0.11 20.99
C ILE A 167 13.72 -0.16 22.26
N SER A 168 14.53 -1.21 22.39
CA SER A 168 15.30 -1.54 23.60
C SER A 168 16.18 -0.42 24.12
N ASP A 169 16.93 0.26 23.26
CA ASP A 169 17.82 1.36 23.64
C ASP A 169 17.06 2.61 24.11
N LYS A 170 15.89 2.88 23.53
CA LYS A 170 15.03 4.02 23.92
C LYS A 170 14.42 3.88 25.32
N ILE A 171 14.31 2.66 25.80
CA ILE A 171 13.81 2.37 27.16
C ILE A 171 14.92 1.93 28.13
N GLY A 172 16.18 2.12 27.75
CA GLY A 172 17.35 1.86 28.60
C GLY A 172 17.66 0.37 28.81
N LEU A 173 17.21 -0.53 27.97
CA LEU A 173 17.58 -1.93 28.03
C LEU A 173 18.99 -2.13 27.45
N PRO A 174 19.87 -2.89 28.11
CA PRO A 174 21.22 -3.14 27.61
C PRO A 174 21.23 -4.12 26.43
N GLY A 175 22.29 -4.00 25.62
CA GLY A 175 22.55 -4.90 24.49
C GLY A 175 22.31 -4.26 23.13
N THR A 176 22.16 -5.11 22.10
CA THR A 176 21.91 -4.65 20.74
C THR A 176 20.52 -4.00 20.62
N ARG A 177 20.44 -2.97 19.79
CA ARG A 177 19.19 -2.30 19.48
C ARG A 177 18.23 -3.28 18.80
N ARG A 178 17.05 -3.44 19.39
CA ARG A 178 16.02 -4.34 18.90
C ARG A 178 14.62 -3.84 19.25
N VAL A 179 13.62 -4.32 18.52
CA VAL A 179 12.23 -4.17 18.91
C VAL A 179 11.91 -5.15 20.06
N VAL A 180 11.10 -4.72 21.01
CA VAL A 180 10.66 -5.55 22.16
C VAL A 180 9.13 -5.56 22.31
N GLY A 181 8.41 -4.86 21.44
CA GLY A 181 6.96 -4.77 21.43
C GLY A 181 6.47 -3.47 20.80
N ALA A 182 5.23 -3.13 21.12
CA ALA A 182 4.60 -1.88 20.70
C ALA A 182 3.60 -1.38 21.74
N TRP A 183 3.34 -0.07 21.75
CA TRP A 183 2.18 0.50 22.41
C TRP A 183 1.00 0.48 21.44
N VAL A 184 -0.17 0.02 21.92
CA VAL A 184 -1.35 -0.24 21.11
C VAL A 184 -2.54 0.53 21.65
N TRP A 185 -3.07 1.46 20.87
CA TRP A 185 -4.32 2.17 21.15
C TRP A 185 -5.50 1.24 20.87
N ASN A 186 -6.17 0.80 21.92
CA ASN A 186 -7.39 0.00 21.85
C ASN A 186 -8.61 0.92 21.85
N ARG A 187 -9.24 1.10 20.68
CA ARG A 187 -10.38 2.01 20.52
C ARG A 187 -11.62 1.59 21.30
N ASN A 188 -11.79 0.29 21.57
CA ASN A 188 -12.95 -0.21 22.31
C ASN A 188 -12.80 0.06 23.82
N LYS A 189 -11.57 0.12 24.31
CA LYS A 189 -11.25 0.41 25.72
C LYS A 189 -10.85 1.86 25.97
N GLU A 190 -10.68 2.64 24.89
CA GLU A 190 -10.16 4.01 24.94
C GLU A 190 -8.87 4.12 25.77
N LYS A 191 -7.95 3.17 25.57
CA LYS A 191 -6.75 3.01 26.37
C LYS A 191 -5.57 2.54 25.49
N VAL A 192 -4.36 3.01 25.83
CA VAL A 192 -3.13 2.45 25.29
C VAL A 192 -2.68 1.27 26.14
N GLU A 193 -2.53 0.12 25.50
CA GLU A 193 -2.05 -1.13 26.10
C GLU A 193 -0.61 -1.39 25.65
N THR A 194 0.24 -1.91 26.54
CA THR A 194 1.60 -2.34 26.20
C THR A 194 1.56 -3.77 25.72
N CYS A 195 2.01 -4.01 24.49
CA CYS A 195 2.14 -5.34 23.91
C CYS A 195 3.62 -5.73 23.85
N GLN A 196 3.97 -6.80 24.55
CA GLN A 196 5.29 -7.41 24.48
C GLN A 196 5.34 -8.44 23.36
N ALA A 197 6.40 -8.40 22.57
CA ALA A 197 6.65 -9.38 21.53
C ALA A 197 8.17 -9.64 21.36
N LYS A 198 8.52 -10.85 20.92
CA LYS A 198 9.91 -11.21 20.58
C LYS A 198 10.27 -10.73 19.17
N ALA A 199 9.28 -10.68 18.28
CA ALA A 199 9.39 -10.10 16.95
C ALA A 199 8.15 -9.27 16.65
N VAL A 200 8.31 -8.18 15.89
CA VAL A 200 7.23 -7.33 15.40
C VAL A 200 7.30 -7.24 13.87
N VAL A 201 6.17 -7.43 13.22
CA VAL A 201 6.07 -7.38 11.76
C VAL A 201 5.13 -6.27 11.34
N LEU A 202 5.63 -5.35 10.54
CA LEU A 202 4.84 -4.31 9.89
C LEU A 202 4.26 -4.87 8.59
N ALA A 203 2.93 -4.94 8.51
CA ALA A 203 2.16 -5.37 7.34
C ALA A 203 1.00 -4.38 7.08
N THR A 204 1.30 -3.09 7.27
CA THR A 204 0.32 -2.01 7.37
C THR A 204 -0.15 -1.46 6.02
N GLY A 205 0.35 -1.99 4.90
CA GLY A 205 0.06 -1.46 3.58
C GLY A 205 0.77 -0.13 3.32
N GLY A 206 0.33 0.58 2.29
CA GLY A 206 0.93 1.82 1.82
C GLY A 206 0.41 3.09 2.48
N ALA A 207 0.61 4.22 1.80
CA ALA A 207 0.35 5.55 2.32
C ALA A 207 -0.50 6.42 1.38
N SER A 208 -1.27 5.84 0.49
CA SER A 208 -2.00 6.58 -0.56
C SER A 208 -3.00 7.62 -0.01
N LYS A 209 -3.41 7.49 1.26
CA LYS A 209 -4.27 8.48 1.95
C LYS A 209 -3.61 9.85 2.11
N VAL A 210 -2.32 9.96 1.93
CA VAL A 210 -1.59 11.24 1.94
C VAL A 210 -2.05 12.19 0.82
N TYR A 211 -2.68 11.67 -0.23
CA TYR A 211 -3.22 12.47 -1.34
C TYR A 211 -4.72 12.72 -1.20
N GLN A 212 -5.20 13.79 -1.82
CA GLN A 212 -6.61 14.19 -1.82
C GLN A 212 -7.51 13.08 -2.37
N TYR A 213 -7.12 12.49 -3.50
CA TYR A 213 -7.83 11.39 -4.16
C TYR A 213 -7.03 10.10 -4.09
N THR A 214 -7.68 9.03 -3.63
CA THR A 214 -7.08 7.70 -3.53
C THR A 214 -8.13 6.63 -3.76
N THR A 215 -7.73 5.51 -4.34
CA THR A 215 -8.56 4.29 -4.46
C THR A 215 -8.46 3.41 -3.23
N ASN A 216 -7.55 3.72 -2.31
CA ASN A 216 -7.33 2.91 -1.11
C ASN A 216 -8.34 3.28 -0.01
N PRO A 217 -8.66 2.35 0.91
CA PRO A 217 -9.49 2.63 2.07
C PRO A 217 -8.84 3.67 2.99
N ASP A 218 -9.64 4.25 3.87
CA ASP A 218 -9.20 5.33 4.76
C ASP A 218 -8.08 4.95 5.73
N ILE A 219 -7.85 3.65 5.90
CA ILE A 219 -6.80 3.12 6.78
C ILE A 219 -5.38 3.16 6.18
N ALA A 220 -5.21 3.47 4.89
CA ALA A 220 -3.91 3.48 4.19
C ALA A 220 -3.11 4.76 4.50
N SER A 221 -2.75 4.99 5.75
CA SER A 221 -2.13 6.21 6.29
C SER A 221 -0.61 6.12 6.53
N GLY A 222 0.06 5.07 6.03
CA GLY A 222 1.52 4.93 6.11
C GLY A 222 2.07 4.66 7.51
N ASP A 223 1.25 4.11 8.39
CA ASP A 223 1.60 3.94 9.81
C ASP A 223 2.89 3.16 10.03
N GLY A 224 3.08 2.03 9.34
CA GLY A 224 4.28 1.21 9.45
C GLY A 224 5.54 1.92 8.96
N ILE A 225 5.44 2.67 7.85
CA ILE A 225 6.55 3.45 7.31
C ILE A 225 7.00 4.51 8.34
N ALA A 226 6.04 5.25 8.91
CA ALA A 226 6.33 6.27 9.90
C ALA A 226 6.91 5.69 11.20
N MET A 227 6.34 4.57 11.70
CA MET A 227 6.87 3.89 12.89
C MET A 227 8.28 3.33 12.67
N ALA A 228 8.55 2.72 11.52
CA ALA A 228 9.87 2.21 11.16
C ALA A 228 10.89 3.35 11.06
N TRP A 229 10.53 4.48 10.44
CA TRP A 229 11.37 5.66 10.38
C TRP A 229 11.74 6.18 11.78
N ARG A 230 10.76 6.35 12.66
CA ARG A 230 10.99 6.74 14.07
C ARG A 230 11.80 5.70 14.85
N ALA A 231 11.69 4.43 14.47
CA ALA A 231 12.52 3.36 15.04
C ALA A 231 13.97 3.39 14.53
N GLY A 232 14.26 4.14 13.47
CA GLY A 232 15.60 4.29 12.90
C GLY A 232 15.87 3.43 11.69
N CYS A 233 14.84 2.89 11.04
CA CYS A 233 14.97 2.16 9.80
C CYS A 233 15.09 3.10 8.60
N ARG A 234 15.90 2.71 7.62
CA ARG A 234 15.98 3.39 6.33
C ARG A 234 14.69 3.16 5.53
N VAL A 235 14.36 4.15 4.71
CA VAL A 235 13.29 4.05 3.71
C VAL A 235 13.84 4.37 2.33
N ALA A 236 13.22 3.81 1.29
CA ALA A 236 13.65 4.06 -0.09
C ALA A 236 12.47 4.26 -1.02
N ASN A 237 12.72 5.00 -2.12
CA ASN A 237 11.82 5.17 -3.26
C ASN A 237 10.43 5.73 -2.91
N MET A 238 10.33 6.53 -1.86
CA MET A 238 9.05 7.09 -1.40
C MET A 238 8.40 8.03 -2.42
N GLU A 239 9.13 8.56 -3.38
CA GLU A 239 8.63 9.42 -4.46
C GLU A 239 7.78 8.68 -5.50
N PHE A 240 7.87 7.35 -5.58
CA PHE A 240 7.15 6.54 -6.57
C PHE A 240 5.80 6.10 -6.03
N ASN A 241 4.81 6.96 -6.20
CA ASN A 241 3.41 6.68 -5.91
C ASN A 241 2.65 6.49 -7.22
N GLN A 242 2.05 5.32 -7.41
CA GLN A 242 1.27 5.01 -8.60
C GLN A 242 -0.12 5.62 -8.48
N PHE A 243 -0.52 6.38 -9.50
CA PHE A 243 -1.87 6.91 -9.63
C PHE A 243 -2.66 6.09 -10.64
N HIS A 244 -3.83 5.62 -10.24
CA HIS A 244 -4.76 5.02 -11.19
C HIS A 244 -5.48 6.13 -11.97
N PRO A 245 -5.54 6.09 -13.31
CA PRO A 245 -6.07 7.19 -14.11
C PRO A 245 -7.55 7.47 -13.89
N THR A 246 -8.34 6.45 -13.58
CA THR A 246 -9.80 6.49 -13.65
C THR A 246 -10.45 6.05 -12.34
N ALA A 247 -10.40 6.89 -11.32
CA ALA A 247 -11.25 6.80 -10.14
C ALA A 247 -12.51 7.66 -10.34
N LEU A 248 -13.64 7.22 -9.81
CA LEU A 248 -14.90 7.97 -9.88
C LEU A 248 -14.78 9.27 -9.09
N PHE A 249 -15.04 10.39 -9.75
CA PHE A 249 -15.19 11.69 -9.09
C PHE A 249 -16.62 11.88 -8.64
N HIS A 250 -16.93 11.50 -7.39
CA HIS A 250 -18.27 11.61 -6.82
C HIS A 250 -18.22 11.79 -5.30
N PRO A 251 -19.03 12.71 -4.72
CA PRO A 251 -18.96 13.01 -3.27
C PRO A 251 -19.22 11.80 -2.36
N GLN A 252 -20.06 10.86 -2.79
CA GLN A 252 -20.50 9.69 -2.02
C GLN A 252 -19.70 8.41 -2.34
N ALA A 253 -18.75 8.45 -3.28
CA ALA A 253 -18.03 7.25 -3.72
C ALA A 253 -16.55 7.59 -4.01
N ARG A 254 -15.88 8.16 -3.02
CA ARG A 254 -14.53 8.75 -3.16
C ARG A 254 -13.42 7.78 -3.56
N ASN A 255 -13.61 6.46 -3.36
CA ASN A 255 -12.56 5.46 -3.58
C ASN A 255 -12.93 4.46 -4.69
N PHE A 256 -14.02 4.71 -5.44
CA PHE A 256 -14.51 3.73 -6.41
C PHE A 256 -13.65 3.72 -7.67
N LEU A 257 -13.00 2.58 -7.90
CA LEU A 257 -12.17 2.35 -9.07
C LEU A 257 -13.02 1.99 -10.29
N LEU A 258 -12.78 2.68 -11.42
CA LEU A 258 -13.25 2.27 -12.74
C LEU A 258 -12.15 1.48 -13.43
N THR A 259 -12.35 0.19 -13.59
CA THR A 259 -11.35 -0.74 -14.12
C THR A 259 -10.76 -0.30 -15.46
N GLU A 260 -9.50 -0.63 -15.67
CA GLU A 260 -8.81 -0.41 -16.95
C GLU A 260 -9.50 -1.12 -18.13
N ALA A 261 -10.20 -2.22 -17.85
CA ALA A 261 -10.95 -2.96 -18.85
C ALA A 261 -11.97 -2.09 -19.62
N LEU A 262 -12.55 -1.05 -19.00
CA LEU A 262 -13.43 -0.09 -19.71
C LEU A 262 -12.68 0.58 -20.88
N ARG A 263 -11.43 1.01 -20.67
CA ARG A 263 -10.59 1.57 -21.73
C ARG A 263 -10.16 0.51 -22.73
N GLY A 264 -9.88 -0.70 -22.25
CA GLY A 264 -9.58 -1.87 -23.09
C GLY A 264 -10.70 -2.22 -24.05
N GLU A 265 -11.96 -2.09 -23.61
CA GLU A 265 -13.16 -2.29 -24.42
C GLU A 265 -13.56 -1.07 -25.25
N GLY A 266 -12.75 -0.01 -25.21
CA GLY A 266 -12.87 1.13 -26.12
C GLY A 266 -13.55 2.36 -25.52
N ALA A 267 -13.64 2.51 -24.23
CA ALA A 267 -14.08 3.76 -23.60
C ALA A 267 -13.12 4.90 -23.92
N TYR A 268 -13.65 6.09 -24.19
CA TYR A 268 -12.90 7.30 -24.49
C TYR A 268 -12.75 8.20 -23.27
N LEU A 269 -11.57 8.79 -23.14
CA LEU A 269 -11.32 9.89 -22.20
C LEU A 269 -11.68 11.21 -22.86
N LYS A 270 -12.56 11.98 -22.21
CA LYS A 270 -13.12 13.22 -22.73
C LYS A 270 -12.92 14.40 -21.80
N ARG A 271 -12.78 15.58 -22.41
CA ARG A 271 -12.83 16.88 -21.73
C ARG A 271 -14.27 17.27 -21.41
N PRO A 272 -14.48 18.30 -20.58
CA PRO A 272 -15.83 18.80 -20.29
C PRO A 272 -16.63 19.25 -21.53
N ASP A 273 -15.96 19.68 -22.60
CA ASP A 273 -16.59 20.06 -23.88
C ASP A 273 -16.95 18.85 -24.78
N GLY A 274 -16.68 17.62 -24.33
CA GLY A 274 -16.94 16.39 -25.05
C GLY A 274 -15.84 15.96 -26.03
N SER A 275 -14.79 16.76 -26.24
CA SER A 275 -13.65 16.40 -27.10
C SER A 275 -12.82 15.30 -26.48
N ARG A 276 -12.20 14.43 -27.33
CA ARG A 276 -11.29 13.37 -26.86
C ARG A 276 -9.99 13.97 -26.36
N LEU A 277 -9.50 13.39 -25.24
CA LEU A 277 -8.27 13.85 -24.59
C LEU A 277 -7.00 13.19 -25.16
N MET A 278 -6.97 11.86 -25.20
CA MET A 278 -5.72 11.11 -25.39
C MET A 278 -5.04 11.28 -26.75
N PRO A 279 -5.72 11.51 -27.88
CA PRO A 279 -5.05 11.74 -29.16
C PRO A 279 -4.04 12.89 -29.17
N ASP A 280 -4.18 13.85 -28.28
CA ASP A 280 -3.26 15.00 -28.16
C ASP A 280 -1.99 14.68 -27.36
N PHE A 281 -1.94 13.53 -26.67
CA PHE A 281 -0.87 13.17 -25.73
C PHE A 281 -0.08 11.92 -26.12
N ASP A 282 -0.74 10.88 -26.66
CA ASP A 282 -0.08 9.63 -27.00
C ASP A 282 -0.78 8.93 -28.19
N PRO A 283 -0.04 8.45 -29.19
CA PRO A 283 -0.62 7.78 -30.35
C PRO A 283 -1.35 6.48 -30.04
N ARG A 284 -1.07 5.85 -28.88
CA ARG A 284 -1.78 4.65 -28.40
C ARG A 284 -3.16 5.00 -27.81
N GLY A 285 -3.46 6.29 -27.65
CA GLY A 285 -4.73 6.78 -27.10
C GLY A 285 -4.97 6.28 -25.67
N GLU A 286 -6.18 5.86 -25.39
CA GLU A 286 -6.63 5.37 -24.10
C GLU A 286 -5.94 4.07 -23.62
N LEU A 287 -5.24 3.37 -24.51
CA LEU A 287 -4.43 2.17 -24.24
C LEU A 287 -2.97 2.48 -23.90
N ALA A 288 -2.58 3.75 -23.82
CA ALA A 288 -1.29 4.14 -23.30
C ALA A 288 -1.09 3.66 -21.85
N PRO A 289 0.15 3.46 -21.37
CA PRO A 289 0.45 3.11 -19.99
C PRO A 289 -0.23 4.04 -18.97
N ARG A 290 -0.55 3.50 -17.81
CA ARG A 290 -1.31 4.22 -16.76
C ARG A 290 -0.70 5.55 -16.36
N ASP A 291 0.62 5.62 -16.26
CA ASP A 291 1.35 6.84 -15.91
C ASP A 291 1.20 7.93 -16.97
N ILE A 292 1.20 7.59 -18.26
CA ILE A 292 0.97 8.52 -19.36
C ILE A 292 -0.46 9.04 -19.32
N VAL A 293 -1.44 8.15 -19.18
CA VAL A 293 -2.86 8.52 -19.11
C VAL A 293 -3.13 9.40 -17.90
N ALA A 294 -2.61 9.05 -16.73
CA ALA A 294 -2.77 9.85 -15.51
C ALA A 294 -2.14 11.24 -15.66
N ARG A 295 -0.94 11.34 -16.29
CA ARG A 295 -0.30 12.63 -16.58
C ARG A 295 -1.12 13.50 -17.55
N ALA A 296 -1.69 12.88 -18.58
CA ALA A 296 -2.53 13.59 -19.55
C ALA A 296 -3.77 14.19 -18.86
N ILE A 297 -4.44 13.40 -18.02
CA ILE A 297 -5.61 13.84 -17.26
C ILE A 297 -5.24 14.97 -16.28
N ASP A 298 -4.20 14.78 -15.47
CA ASP A 298 -3.74 15.78 -14.49
C ASP A 298 -3.32 17.10 -15.15
N HIS A 299 -2.57 17.02 -16.25
CA HIS A 299 -2.16 18.18 -17.04
C HIS A 299 -3.37 18.96 -17.53
N GLU A 300 -4.33 18.26 -18.11
CA GLU A 300 -5.50 18.89 -18.73
C GLU A 300 -6.46 19.47 -17.69
N MET A 301 -6.65 18.80 -16.56
CA MET A 301 -7.41 19.32 -15.43
C MET A 301 -6.83 20.65 -14.93
N LYS A 302 -5.51 20.71 -14.75
CA LYS A 302 -4.81 21.91 -14.29
C LYS A 302 -4.84 23.03 -15.34
N ARG A 303 -4.68 22.69 -16.63
CA ARG A 303 -4.74 23.65 -17.73
C ARG A 303 -6.11 24.31 -17.86
N LEU A 304 -7.18 23.53 -17.70
CA LEU A 304 -8.56 24.00 -17.82
C LEU A 304 -9.13 24.56 -16.51
N GLY A 305 -8.47 24.30 -15.36
CA GLY A 305 -8.97 24.72 -14.05
C GLY A 305 -10.25 23.95 -13.64
N VAL A 306 -10.34 22.66 -13.97
CA VAL A 306 -11.50 21.81 -13.68
C VAL A 306 -11.14 20.68 -12.72
N ASP A 307 -12.15 20.16 -12.01
CA ASP A 307 -11.94 19.16 -10.95
C ASP A 307 -11.97 17.73 -11.47
N CYS A 308 -12.46 17.47 -12.69
CA CYS A 308 -12.55 16.13 -13.28
C CYS A 308 -12.50 16.15 -14.81
N MET A 309 -12.18 14.98 -15.37
CA MET A 309 -12.40 14.61 -16.77
C MET A 309 -13.52 13.57 -16.85
N TYR A 310 -13.78 13.04 -18.04
CA TYR A 310 -14.87 12.09 -18.25
C TYR A 310 -14.39 10.82 -18.95
N LEU A 311 -14.92 9.67 -18.51
CA LEU A 311 -14.78 8.38 -19.19
C LEU A 311 -16.13 8.02 -19.83
N ASP A 312 -16.13 7.75 -21.12
CA ASP A 312 -17.35 7.51 -21.89
C ASP A 312 -17.26 6.24 -22.73
N ILE A 313 -18.14 5.28 -22.46
CA ILE A 313 -18.32 4.04 -23.20
C ILE A 313 -19.73 3.94 -23.83
N SER A 314 -20.54 4.98 -23.75
CA SER A 314 -21.94 5.00 -24.16
C SER A 314 -22.17 4.74 -25.66
N HIS A 315 -21.11 4.81 -26.48
CA HIS A 315 -21.16 4.44 -27.91
C HIS A 315 -21.24 2.93 -28.15
N LYS A 316 -21.01 2.10 -27.12
CA LYS A 316 -21.20 0.64 -27.17
C LYS A 316 -22.64 0.26 -26.88
N PRO A 317 -23.11 -0.91 -27.40
CA PRO A 317 -24.49 -1.37 -27.09
C PRO A 317 -24.73 -1.51 -25.58
N ALA A 318 -25.89 -1.08 -25.12
CA ALA A 318 -26.25 -1.10 -23.69
C ALA A 318 -26.15 -2.51 -23.06
N ASP A 319 -26.57 -3.54 -23.81
CA ASP A 319 -26.49 -4.93 -23.33
C ASP A 319 -25.04 -5.42 -23.20
N PHE A 320 -24.17 -5.00 -24.11
CA PHE A 320 -22.73 -5.26 -24.00
C PHE A 320 -22.19 -4.68 -22.69
N ILE A 321 -22.49 -3.41 -22.40
CA ILE A 321 -22.00 -2.73 -21.20
C ILE A 321 -22.49 -3.43 -19.94
N ARG A 322 -23.78 -3.78 -19.85
CA ARG A 322 -24.37 -4.45 -18.70
C ARG A 322 -23.81 -5.85 -18.45
N GLN A 323 -23.50 -6.58 -19.53
CA GLN A 323 -22.95 -7.94 -19.43
C GLN A 323 -21.46 -7.96 -19.07
N HIS A 324 -20.67 -7.00 -19.59
CA HIS A 324 -19.23 -6.97 -19.36
C HIS A 324 -18.84 -6.26 -18.05
N PHE A 325 -19.65 -5.31 -17.59
CA PHE A 325 -19.36 -4.50 -16.41
C PHE A 325 -20.55 -4.43 -15.44
N PRO A 326 -21.14 -5.56 -15.00
CA PRO A 326 -22.36 -5.57 -14.21
C PRO A 326 -22.21 -4.82 -12.87
N MET A 327 -21.13 -5.07 -12.14
CA MET A 327 -20.89 -4.41 -10.85
C MET A 327 -20.66 -2.91 -10.98
N ILE A 328 -19.89 -2.47 -11.97
CA ILE A 328 -19.65 -1.05 -12.23
C ILE A 328 -20.94 -0.37 -12.64
N TYR A 329 -21.71 -1.00 -13.53
CA TYR A 329 -23.01 -0.49 -13.99
C TYR A 329 -23.98 -0.28 -12.81
N GLU A 330 -24.17 -1.31 -11.99
CA GLU A 330 -25.05 -1.25 -10.82
C GLU A 330 -24.60 -0.17 -9.82
N LYS A 331 -23.30 -0.11 -9.53
CA LYS A 331 -22.75 0.89 -8.62
C LYS A 331 -22.97 2.31 -9.13
N LEU A 332 -22.66 2.59 -10.40
CA LEU A 332 -22.86 3.90 -11.01
C LEU A 332 -24.34 4.27 -11.05
N LEU A 333 -25.21 3.33 -11.43
CA LEU A 333 -26.65 3.54 -11.45
C LEU A 333 -27.20 3.89 -10.07
N SER A 334 -26.70 3.26 -9.00
CA SER A 334 -27.05 3.59 -7.61
C SER A 334 -26.66 5.02 -7.19
N LEU A 335 -25.72 5.62 -7.92
CA LEU A 335 -25.25 6.99 -7.74
C LEU A 335 -25.88 7.99 -8.73
N GLY A 336 -26.85 7.52 -9.54
CA GLY A 336 -27.56 8.34 -10.52
C GLY A 336 -26.84 8.51 -11.86
N ILE A 337 -25.81 7.71 -12.15
CA ILE A 337 -25.05 7.72 -13.41
C ILE A 337 -25.37 6.46 -14.21
N ASP A 338 -25.93 6.60 -15.39
CA ASP A 338 -26.20 5.48 -16.29
C ASP A 338 -25.05 5.29 -17.29
N LEU A 339 -24.17 4.33 -17.03
CA LEU A 339 -22.98 4.04 -17.85
C LEU A 339 -23.30 3.79 -19.35
N THR A 340 -24.54 3.43 -19.67
CA THR A 340 -24.97 3.21 -21.07
C THR A 340 -25.30 4.49 -21.82
N ARG A 341 -25.35 5.64 -21.13
CA ARG A 341 -25.76 6.93 -21.70
C ARG A 341 -24.91 8.10 -21.26
N ASP A 342 -24.43 8.05 -20.01
CA ASP A 342 -23.81 9.19 -19.37
C ASP A 342 -22.28 9.05 -19.36
N PRO A 343 -21.52 10.09 -19.70
CA PRO A 343 -20.08 10.15 -19.41
C PRO A 343 -19.86 10.13 -17.90
N VAL A 344 -18.94 9.30 -17.43
CA VAL A 344 -18.63 9.14 -16.01
C VAL A 344 -17.54 10.12 -15.60
N PRO A 345 -17.77 11.01 -14.61
CA PRO A 345 -16.75 11.91 -14.12
C PRO A 345 -15.63 11.15 -13.42
N ILE A 346 -14.39 11.42 -13.79
CA ILE A 346 -13.21 10.72 -13.30
C ILE A 346 -12.10 11.69 -12.86
N VAL A 347 -11.27 11.21 -11.94
CA VAL A 347 -10.05 11.86 -11.49
C VAL A 347 -8.95 10.82 -11.31
N PRO A 348 -7.66 11.13 -11.58
CA PRO A 348 -6.59 10.25 -11.18
C PRO A 348 -6.55 10.14 -9.65
N ALA A 349 -6.24 8.97 -9.13
CA ALA A 349 -6.20 8.74 -7.69
C ALA A 349 -4.99 7.90 -7.28
N ALA A 350 -4.37 8.26 -6.16
CA ALA A 350 -3.27 7.49 -5.60
C ALA A 350 -3.71 6.06 -5.30
N HIS A 351 -2.92 5.10 -5.75
CA HIS A 351 -3.32 3.69 -5.79
C HIS A 351 -2.33 2.76 -5.08
N TYR A 352 -1.03 2.96 -5.27
CA TYR A 352 0.00 2.10 -4.71
C TYR A 352 1.28 2.87 -4.38
N THR A 353 1.89 2.57 -3.22
CA THR A 353 3.18 3.11 -2.79
C THR A 353 4.28 2.12 -3.14
N CYS A 354 5.15 2.44 -4.12
CA CYS A 354 6.22 1.52 -4.55
C CYS A 354 7.43 1.53 -3.61
N GLY A 355 7.63 2.62 -2.87
CA GLY A 355 8.65 2.76 -1.83
C GLY A 355 8.19 2.25 -0.48
N GLY A 356 9.08 2.28 0.50
CA GLY A 356 8.77 1.85 1.87
C GLY A 356 10.01 1.60 2.72
N VAL A 357 9.84 0.84 3.77
CA VAL A 357 10.90 0.42 4.70
C VAL A 357 11.85 -0.54 3.98
N MET A 358 13.15 -0.25 4.00
CA MET A 358 14.16 -1.13 3.39
C MET A 358 14.24 -2.46 4.13
N VAL A 359 14.22 -3.55 3.37
CA VAL A 359 14.27 -4.92 3.89
C VAL A 359 15.19 -5.80 3.06
N ASP A 360 15.60 -6.92 3.65
CA ASP A 360 16.24 -8.03 2.94
C ASP A 360 15.22 -9.07 2.44
N ASP A 361 15.67 -10.18 1.85
CA ASP A 361 14.83 -11.26 1.28
C ASP A 361 13.89 -11.92 2.31
N HIS A 362 14.15 -11.72 3.59
CA HIS A 362 13.31 -12.22 4.68
C HIS A 362 12.41 -11.15 5.30
N GLY A 363 12.35 -9.97 4.72
CA GLY A 363 11.59 -8.85 5.27
C GLY A 363 12.23 -8.23 6.52
N ARG A 364 13.50 -8.53 6.86
CA ARG A 364 14.20 -7.93 8.01
C ARG A 364 14.54 -6.48 7.73
N THR A 365 14.31 -5.63 8.73
CA THR A 365 14.70 -4.22 8.69
C THR A 365 16.07 -3.97 9.33
N ASP A 366 16.49 -2.70 9.41
CA ASP A 366 17.71 -2.28 10.12
C ASP A 366 17.66 -2.47 11.65
N VAL A 367 16.49 -2.79 12.21
CA VAL A 367 16.29 -3.01 13.66
C VAL A 367 16.05 -4.49 13.93
N ASP A 368 16.86 -5.10 14.79
CA ASP A 368 16.75 -6.53 15.10
C ASP A 368 15.36 -6.89 15.66
N GLY A 369 14.80 -8.00 15.18
CA GLY A 369 13.44 -8.47 15.52
C GLY A 369 12.31 -7.66 14.89
N LEU A 370 12.60 -6.63 14.08
CA LEU A 370 11.61 -5.86 13.33
C LEU A 370 11.64 -6.26 11.85
N TYR A 371 10.46 -6.61 11.34
CA TYR A 371 10.23 -7.00 9.95
C TYR A 371 9.23 -6.04 9.29
N ALA A 372 9.30 -5.92 7.97
CA ALA A 372 8.28 -5.25 7.16
C ALA A 372 8.01 -6.06 5.88
N ILE A 373 6.75 -6.31 5.57
CA ILE A 373 6.32 -7.15 4.44
C ILE A 373 5.11 -6.56 3.71
N GLY A 374 5.02 -6.82 2.41
CA GLY A 374 3.99 -6.25 1.55
C GLY A 374 4.22 -4.77 1.27
N GLU A 375 3.19 -4.02 0.93
CA GLU A 375 3.30 -2.62 0.43
C GLU A 375 3.98 -1.63 1.39
N VAL A 376 4.11 -1.95 2.67
CA VAL A 376 4.87 -1.12 3.63
C VAL A 376 6.38 -1.19 3.42
N SER A 377 6.86 -2.25 2.77
CA SER A 377 8.27 -2.53 2.55
C SER A 377 8.79 -2.05 1.21
N TYR A 378 10.07 -1.72 1.16
CA TYR A 378 10.85 -1.58 -0.07
C TYR A 378 11.71 -2.81 -0.25
N THR A 379 11.32 -3.69 -1.15
CA THR A 379 12.02 -4.92 -1.51
C THR A 379 12.92 -4.76 -2.73
N GLY A 380 12.74 -3.68 -3.50
CA GLY A 380 13.36 -3.49 -4.80
C GLY A 380 12.56 -4.04 -5.98
N LEU A 381 11.51 -4.82 -5.74
CA LEU A 381 10.70 -5.48 -6.78
C LEU A 381 10.04 -4.51 -7.77
N HIS A 382 9.56 -3.36 -7.29
CA HIS A 382 8.73 -2.46 -8.10
C HIS A 382 9.52 -1.38 -8.82
N GLY A 383 10.76 -1.15 -8.47
CA GLY A 383 11.58 -0.09 -9.07
C GLY A 383 10.88 1.26 -9.06
N ALA A 384 10.80 1.91 -10.22
CA ALA A 384 10.14 3.21 -10.39
C ALA A 384 8.64 3.12 -10.75
N ASN A 385 8.11 1.91 -10.99
CA ASN A 385 6.71 1.70 -11.32
C ASN A 385 6.32 0.23 -11.12
N ARG A 386 5.26 0.01 -10.35
CA ARG A 386 4.74 -1.34 -10.06
C ARG A 386 4.04 -1.94 -11.27
N MET A 387 4.40 -3.18 -11.61
CA MET A 387 3.61 -4.00 -12.52
C MET A 387 2.37 -4.57 -11.79
N ALA A 388 1.22 -4.56 -12.44
CA ALA A 388 -0.02 -5.10 -11.87
C ALA A 388 0.14 -6.58 -11.48
N SER A 389 -0.61 -7.03 -10.48
CA SER A 389 -0.63 -8.40 -9.95
C SER A 389 0.66 -8.92 -9.30
N ASN A 390 1.76 -8.13 -9.32
CA ASN A 390 2.97 -8.43 -8.54
C ASN A 390 2.82 -8.07 -7.05
N SER A 391 1.93 -7.15 -6.68
CA SER A 391 1.82 -6.70 -5.27
C SER A 391 1.23 -7.74 -4.34
N LEU A 392 0.17 -8.47 -4.74
CA LEU A 392 -0.35 -9.58 -3.94
C LEU A 392 0.66 -10.73 -3.89
N LEU A 393 1.36 -10.98 -4.98
CA LEU A 393 2.44 -11.98 -5.00
C LEU A 393 3.56 -11.62 -4.01
N GLU A 394 4.02 -10.37 -3.99
CA GLU A 394 5.01 -9.87 -3.03
C GLU A 394 4.56 -10.11 -1.58
N CYS A 395 3.29 -9.81 -1.27
CA CYS A 395 2.72 -10.07 0.05
C CYS A 395 2.87 -11.54 0.48
N LEU A 396 2.63 -12.47 -0.44
CA LEU A 396 2.67 -13.91 -0.17
C LEU A 396 4.11 -14.43 -0.05
N VAL A 397 5.00 -14.00 -0.94
CA VAL A 397 6.40 -14.47 -0.97
C VAL A 397 7.16 -13.94 0.25
N TYR A 398 7.06 -12.64 0.56
CA TYR A 398 7.72 -12.11 1.75
C TYR A 398 7.03 -12.56 3.05
N GLY A 399 5.71 -12.81 3.04
CA GLY A 399 5.02 -13.45 4.16
C GLY A 399 5.54 -14.86 4.45
N TRP A 400 5.79 -15.65 3.41
CA TRP A 400 6.40 -16.98 3.52
C TRP A 400 7.86 -16.91 4.00
N SER A 401 8.69 -16.10 3.37
CA SER A 401 10.11 -15.99 3.68
C SER A 401 10.35 -15.45 5.09
N ALA A 402 9.57 -14.46 5.53
CA ALA A 402 9.61 -13.94 6.89
C ALA A 402 9.18 -14.99 7.92
N ALA A 403 8.15 -15.80 7.62
CA ALA A 403 7.71 -16.88 8.52
C ALA A 403 8.82 -17.92 8.76
N GLU A 404 9.53 -18.32 7.71
CA GLU A 404 10.66 -19.23 7.84
C GLU A 404 11.79 -18.66 8.69
N ASP A 405 12.16 -17.39 8.44
CA ASP A 405 13.23 -16.73 9.18
C ASP A 405 12.87 -16.51 10.66
N ILE A 406 11.68 -16.02 10.94
CA ILE A 406 11.18 -15.82 12.30
C ILE A 406 11.18 -17.15 13.05
N THR A 407 10.67 -18.23 12.43
CA THR A 407 10.63 -19.56 13.05
C THR A 407 12.04 -20.06 13.40
N LYS A 408 13.01 -19.90 12.49
CA LYS A 408 14.41 -20.29 12.72
C LYS A 408 15.08 -19.47 13.84
N ARG A 409 14.76 -18.17 13.96
CA ARG A 409 15.35 -17.25 14.94
C ARG A 409 14.65 -17.27 16.30
N MET A 410 13.39 -17.68 16.37
CA MET A 410 12.57 -17.62 17.58
C MET A 410 13.20 -18.31 18.82
N PRO A 411 13.87 -19.48 18.71
CA PRO A 411 14.52 -20.12 19.87
C PRO A 411 15.63 -19.25 20.49
N TYR A 412 16.21 -18.35 19.73
CA TYR A 412 17.30 -17.46 20.18
C TYR A 412 16.82 -16.05 20.53
N ALA A 413 15.53 -15.76 20.31
CA ALA A 413 14.95 -14.46 20.58
C ALA A 413 14.89 -14.17 22.08
N ARG A 414 15.40 -13.01 22.48
CA ARG A 414 15.42 -12.61 23.90
C ARG A 414 14.05 -12.08 24.31
N SER A 415 13.48 -12.65 25.35
CA SER A 415 12.29 -12.12 26.00
C SER A 415 12.66 -11.00 26.95
N THR A 416 11.77 -10.03 27.10
CA THR A 416 11.89 -8.90 28.05
C THR A 416 10.69 -8.98 29.00
N THR A 417 10.93 -9.03 30.29
CA THR A 417 9.85 -9.28 31.28
C THR A 417 9.12 -8.01 31.73
N HIS A 418 9.74 -6.85 31.56
CA HIS A 418 9.18 -5.58 32.00
C HIS A 418 9.32 -4.51 30.93
N LEU A 419 8.20 -3.98 30.47
CA LEU A 419 8.14 -2.86 29.56
C LEU A 419 7.48 -1.64 30.23
N PRO A 420 7.85 -0.41 29.83
CA PRO A 420 7.18 0.78 30.36
C PRO A 420 5.71 0.81 29.91
N ALA A 421 4.83 1.12 30.83
CA ALA A 421 3.45 1.47 30.47
C ALA A 421 3.45 2.78 29.67
N TRP A 422 2.40 2.97 28.89
CA TRP A 422 2.14 4.27 28.27
C TRP A 422 1.88 5.33 29.34
N ASP A 423 2.56 6.47 29.26
CA ASP A 423 2.45 7.54 30.26
C ASP A 423 1.54 8.66 29.74
N GLU A 424 0.36 8.76 30.33
CA GLU A 424 -0.63 9.83 30.07
C GLU A 424 -0.68 10.89 31.17
N SER A 425 0.29 10.89 32.09
CA SER A 425 0.26 11.78 33.27
C SER A 425 0.41 13.28 32.94
N ARG A 426 0.84 13.59 31.69
CA ARG A 426 1.12 14.95 31.24
C ARG A 426 0.17 15.44 30.14
N VAL A 427 -0.82 14.63 29.76
CA VAL A 427 -1.72 14.97 28.66
C VAL A 427 -3.14 15.16 29.15
N GLU A 428 -3.86 16.04 28.46
CA GLU A 428 -5.24 16.37 28.75
C GLU A 428 -6.18 15.83 27.65
N ASN A 429 -7.48 15.87 27.88
CA ASN A 429 -8.45 15.62 26.83
C ASN A 429 -8.46 16.80 25.84
N PRO A 430 -8.49 16.54 24.53
CA PRO A 430 -8.55 17.62 23.55
C PRO A 430 -9.84 18.43 23.74
N ASP A 431 -9.69 19.74 23.77
CA ASP A 431 -10.80 20.71 23.82
C ASP A 431 -11.34 21.00 22.42
N GLU A 432 -10.50 20.91 21.39
CA GLU A 432 -10.86 21.15 20.00
C GLU A 432 -10.37 20.03 19.07
N LEU A 433 -11.30 19.42 18.31
CA LEU A 433 -10.95 18.45 17.24
C LEU A 433 -10.78 19.08 15.87
N VAL A 434 -11.12 20.37 15.75
CA VAL A 434 -11.05 21.09 14.47
C VAL A 434 -9.62 21.18 13.94
N VAL A 435 -8.61 21.27 14.81
CA VAL A 435 -7.18 21.31 14.45
C VAL A 435 -6.77 20.06 13.67
N ILE A 436 -7.14 18.88 14.17
CA ILE A 436 -6.82 17.61 13.51
C ILE A 436 -7.49 17.53 12.13
N GLN A 437 -8.77 17.90 12.05
CA GLN A 437 -9.51 17.86 10.79
C GLN A 437 -8.98 18.86 9.77
N HIS A 438 -8.64 20.06 10.22
CA HIS A 438 -8.07 21.10 9.37
C HIS A 438 -6.72 20.64 8.78
N ASN A 439 -5.79 20.22 9.63
CA ASN A 439 -4.46 19.78 9.21
C ASN A 439 -4.51 18.54 8.30
N TRP A 440 -5.48 17.65 8.54
CA TRP A 440 -5.74 16.51 7.67
C TRP A 440 -6.13 16.94 6.24
N HIS A 441 -7.05 17.88 6.10
CA HIS A 441 -7.48 18.36 4.79
C HIS A 441 -6.36 19.16 4.10
N GLU A 442 -5.69 20.02 4.84
CA GLU A 442 -4.60 20.83 4.33
C GLU A 442 -3.45 19.98 3.80
N LEU A 443 -2.99 18.99 4.57
CA LEU A 443 -1.92 18.09 4.16
C LEU A 443 -2.24 17.37 2.84
N ARG A 444 -3.43 16.80 2.74
CA ARG A 444 -3.84 16.01 1.58
C ARG A 444 -3.99 16.87 0.32
N LEU A 445 -4.54 18.07 0.46
CA LEU A 445 -4.65 19.03 -0.63
C LEU A 445 -3.26 19.53 -1.06
N LEU A 446 -2.39 19.86 -0.11
CA LEU A 446 -1.00 20.24 -0.36
C LEU A 446 -0.24 19.19 -1.16
N MET A 447 -0.35 17.92 -0.76
CA MET A 447 0.30 16.81 -1.45
C MET A 447 -0.27 16.60 -2.85
N TRP A 448 -1.58 16.73 -3.01
CA TRP A 448 -2.24 16.66 -4.32
C TRP A 448 -1.75 17.76 -5.27
N ASP A 449 -1.73 19.00 -4.83
CA ASP A 449 -1.44 20.16 -5.68
C ASP A 449 0.05 20.29 -6.01
N TYR A 450 0.94 19.99 -5.04
CA TYR A 450 2.37 20.26 -5.17
C TYR A 450 3.26 19.03 -5.34
N VAL A 451 2.81 17.86 -4.90
CA VAL A 451 3.60 16.61 -4.84
C VAL A 451 2.94 15.48 -5.62
N GLY A 452 1.90 15.79 -6.39
CA GLY A 452 1.12 14.83 -7.16
C GLY A 452 1.87 14.27 -8.38
N ILE A 453 1.17 14.15 -9.51
CA ILE A 453 1.65 13.44 -10.70
C ILE A 453 2.76 14.25 -11.43
N VAL A 454 2.56 15.56 -11.61
CA VAL A 454 3.53 16.45 -12.27
C VAL A 454 4.16 17.37 -11.23
N ARG A 455 5.47 17.29 -11.09
CA ARG A 455 6.26 17.97 -10.04
C ARG A 455 7.17 19.05 -10.62
N THR A 456 7.59 19.96 -9.75
CA THR A 456 8.70 20.90 -9.99
C THR A 456 9.47 21.08 -8.69
N THR A 457 10.76 21.37 -8.76
CA THR A 457 11.61 21.66 -7.59
C THR A 457 10.99 22.72 -6.70
N LYS A 458 10.50 23.80 -7.32
CA LYS A 458 9.89 24.93 -6.61
C LYS A 458 8.61 24.55 -5.84
N ARG A 459 7.78 23.66 -6.40
CA ARG A 459 6.59 23.12 -5.71
C ARG A 459 6.99 22.21 -4.56
N LEU A 460 7.98 21.33 -4.77
CA LEU A 460 8.48 20.42 -3.73
C LEU A 460 9.07 21.19 -2.53
N GLU A 461 9.85 22.24 -2.78
CA GLU A 461 10.40 23.12 -1.72
C GLU A 461 9.31 23.83 -0.92
N ARG A 462 8.25 24.28 -1.58
CA ARG A 462 7.09 24.90 -0.90
C ARG A 462 6.34 23.86 -0.05
N ALA A 463 6.12 22.67 -0.61
CA ALA A 463 5.48 21.57 0.11
C ALA A 463 6.28 21.20 1.36
N LEU A 464 7.60 21.01 1.24
CA LEU A 464 8.44 20.65 2.37
C LEU A 464 8.35 21.67 3.50
N ARG A 465 8.45 22.96 3.19
CA ARG A 465 8.32 24.03 4.21
C ARG A 465 6.97 23.95 4.94
N ARG A 466 5.87 23.74 4.20
CA ARG A 466 4.55 23.65 4.80
C ARG A 466 4.36 22.40 5.63
N ILE A 467 4.86 21.26 5.14
CA ILE A 467 4.86 19.98 5.88
C ILE A 467 5.60 20.10 7.21
N MET A 468 6.77 20.77 7.23
CA MET A 468 7.52 20.98 8.47
C MET A 468 6.75 21.83 9.50
N MET A 469 6.00 22.83 9.04
CA MET A 469 5.11 23.63 9.94
C MET A 469 3.99 22.76 10.50
N LEU A 470 3.29 22.00 9.64
CA LEU A 470 2.24 21.08 10.07
C LEU A 470 2.77 20.01 11.05
N GLN A 471 3.98 19.51 10.80
CA GLN A 471 4.60 18.54 11.69
C GLN A 471 4.84 19.12 13.09
N GLN A 472 5.35 20.36 13.17
CA GLN A 472 5.55 21.01 14.45
C GLN A 472 4.21 21.20 15.21
N GLU A 473 3.17 21.67 14.55
CA GLU A 473 1.83 21.82 15.16
C GLU A 473 1.27 20.49 15.67
N ILE A 474 1.45 19.41 14.87
CA ILE A 474 0.98 18.08 15.22
C ILE A 474 1.79 17.49 16.39
N ASP A 475 3.11 17.70 16.41
CA ASP A 475 3.97 17.24 17.50
C ASP A 475 3.65 17.96 18.80
N GLU A 476 3.38 19.28 18.76
CA GLU A 476 2.91 20.06 19.92
C GLU A 476 1.54 19.54 20.42
N TYR A 477 0.61 19.28 19.50
CA TYR A 477 -0.70 18.72 19.87
C TYR A 477 -0.57 17.31 20.47
N TYR A 478 0.26 16.45 19.87
CA TYR A 478 0.52 15.09 20.36
C TYR A 478 1.18 15.07 21.75
N ALA A 479 2.01 16.05 22.06
CA ALA A 479 2.67 16.16 23.36
C ALA A 479 1.73 16.60 24.50
N ASN A 480 0.64 17.30 24.17
CA ASN A 480 -0.26 17.92 25.15
C ASN A 480 -1.60 17.19 25.31
N PHE A 481 -2.02 16.41 24.30
CA PHE A 481 -3.34 15.79 24.31
C PHE A 481 -3.29 14.25 24.22
N ARG A 482 -4.32 13.62 24.77
CA ARG A 482 -4.48 12.16 24.68
C ARG A 482 -4.53 11.69 23.24
N VAL A 483 -3.93 10.53 22.99
CA VAL A 483 -3.93 9.93 21.66
C VAL A 483 -5.34 9.56 21.20
N SER A 484 -5.59 9.76 19.92
CA SER A 484 -6.79 9.31 19.23
C SER A 484 -6.41 8.71 17.88
N ASN A 485 -7.31 7.94 17.28
CA ASN A 485 -7.03 7.35 15.98
C ASN A 485 -6.64 8.40 14.93
N ASN A 486 -7.42 9.48 14.85
CA ASN A 486 -7.20 10.54 13.86
C ASN A 486 -5.88 11.28 14.08
N LEU A 487 -5.49 11.50 15.34
CA LEU A 487 -4.20 12.12 15.67
C LEU A 487 -3.03 11.22 15.30
N LEU A 488 -3.12 9.92 15.59
CA LEU A 488 -2.08 8.96 15.23
C LEU A 488 -1.90 8.86 13.72
N GLU A 489 -3.00 8.75 12.98
CA GLU A 489 -2.96 8.71 11.52
C GLU A 489 -2.41 10.01 10.91
N LEU A 490 -2.81 11.17 11.42
CA LEU A 490 -2.30 12.46 10.94
C LEU A 490 -0.80 12.61 11.21
N ARG A 491 -0.33 12.23 12.41
CA ARG A 491 1.10 12.22 12.76
C ARG A 491 1.91 11.33 11.82
N ASN A 492 1.38 10.16 11.47
CA ASN A 492 2.04 9.25 10.55
C ASN A 492 2.01 9.78 9.11
N LEU A 493 0.89 10.33 8.66
CA LEU A 493 0.77 10.90 7.31
C LEU A 493 1.70 12.08 7.07
N VAL A 494 1.84 13.00 8.03
CA VAL A 494 2.74 14.15 7.87
C VAL A 494 4.19 13.69 7.79
N GLN A 495 4.59 12.67 8.56
CA GLN A 495 5.91 12.07 8.47
C GLN A 495 6.16 11.43 7.10
N VAL A 496 5.20 10.66 6.58
CA VAL A 496 5.32 10.03 5.27
C VAL A 496 5.33 11.07 4.14
N ALA A 497 4.54 12.14 4.25
CA ALA A 497 4.57 13.26 3.31
C ALA A 497 5.97 13.89 3.22
N GLU A 498 6.63 14.10 4.37
CA GLU A 498 8.02 14.57 4.41
C GLU A 498 8.96 13.62 3.65
N LEU A 499 8.86 12.30 3.90
CA LEU A 499 9.70 11.29 3.24
C LEU A 499 9.49 11.27 1.72
N ILE A 500 8.24 11.37 1.26
CA ILE A 500 7.91 11.45 -0.16
C ILE A 500 8.57 12.67 -0.80
N VAL A 501 8.42 13.83 -0.20
CA VAL A 501 8.98 15.09 -0.74
C VAL A 501 10.50 15.06 -0.74
N ARG A 502 11.14 14.56 0.32
CA ARG A 502 12.61 14.45 0.39
C ARG A 502 13.16 13.51 -0.69
N CYS A 503 12.57 12.34 -0.89
CA CYS A 503 12.95 11.43 -1.97
C CYS A 503 12.75 12.08 -3.34
N ALA A 504 11.60 12.75 -3.56
CA ALA A 504 11.32 13.45 -4.82
C ALA A 504 12.32 14.58 -5.11
N MET A 505 12.77 15.31 -4.08
CA MET A 505 13.79 16.36 -4.22
C MET A 505 15.19 15.82 -4.49
N MET A 506 15.51 14.60 -4.03
CA MET A 506 16.78 13.93 -4.31
C MET A 506 16.90 13.50 -5.77
N ARG A 507 15.79 13.06 -6.39
CA ARG A 507 15.77 12.52 -7.75
C ARG A 507 15.77 13.62 -8.79
N LYS A 508 16.89 13.80 -9.49
CA LYS A 508 17.11 14.82 -10.52
C LYS A 508 16.93 14.23 -11.93
N GLU A 509 15.85 13.52 -12.12
CA GLU A 509 15.45 12.90 -13.40
C GLU A 509 13.93 12.69 -13.42
N SER A 510 13.36 12.38 -14.58
CA SER A 510 12.02 11.81 -14.71
C SER A 510 12.14 10.34 -15.06
N ARG A 511 11.53 9.46 -14.24
CA ARG A 511 11.59 8.01 -14.40
C ARG A 511 10.34 7.34 -13.82
N GLY A 512 9.67 6.51 -14.59
CA GLY A 512 8.46 5.82 -14.17
C GLY A 512 7.43 6.80 -13.58
N LEU A 513 7.05 6.59 -12.33
CA LEU A 513 6.02 7.38 -11.64
C LEU A 513 6.50 8.74 -11.15
N HIS A 514 7.80 9.00 -11.12
CA HIS A 514 8.34 10.32 -10.78
C HIS A 514 8.56 11.14 -12.04
N TYR A 515 7.73 12.16 -12.25
CA TYR A 515 7.82 13.08 -13.37
C TYR A 515 8.00 14.52 -12.88
N THR A 516 9.07 15.18 -13.33
CA THR A 516 9.38 16.57 -12.97
C THR A 516 9.72 17.40 -14.20
N LEU A 517 9.13 18.59 -14.29
CA LEU A 517 9.35 19.50 -15.42
C LEU A 517 10.78 20.07 -15.45
N ASP A 518 11.47 20.12 -14.29
CA ASP A 518 12.83 20.66 -14.22
C ASP A 518 13.91 19.67 -14.69
N TYR A 519 13.59 18.35 -14.70
CA TYR A 519 14.47 17.28 -15.13
C TYR A 519 13.66 16.24 -15.94
N PRO A 520 13.27 16.55 -17.19
CA PRO A 520 12.33 15.73 -17.97
C PRO A 520 12.91 14.39 -18.42
N ASP A 521 14.24 14.29 -18.55
CA ASP A 521 14.91 13.11 -19.10
C ASP A 521 15.40 12.17 -17.98
N PRO A 522 15.40 10.85 -18.21
CA PRO A 522 16.00 9.88 -17.30
C PRO A 522 17.53 9.95 -17.34
N LEU A 523 18.17 9.71 -16.21
CA LEU A 523 19.63 9.55 -16.14
C LEU A 523 20.05 8.19 -16.76
N GLU A 524 21.25 8.11 -17.34
CA GLU A 524 21.80 6.86 -17.86
C GLU A 524 21.97 5.81 -16.75
N THR A 525 22.44 6.24 -15.59
CA THR A 525 22.57 5.39 -14.40
C THR A 525 21.75 5.98 -13.29
N SER A 526 20.95 5.15 -12.65
CA SER A 526 20.09 5.54 -11.54
C SER A 526 19.98 4.39 -10.54
N GLY A 527 19.60 4.71 -9.33
CA GLY A 527 19.39 3.75 -8.24
C GLY A 527 18.27 4.22 -7.30
N PRO A 528 18.03 3.51 -6.21
CA PRO A 528 17.02 3.88 -5.24
C PRO A 528 17.35 5.20 -4.54
N SER A 529 16.32 6.00 -4.28
CA SER A 529 16.40 7.17 -3.39
C SER A 529 16.29 6.69 -1.96
N VAL A 530 17.42 6.66 -1.22
CA VAL A 530 17.47 6.16 0.16
C VAL A 530 17.56 7.30 1.16
N LEU A 531 16.66 7.31 2.14
CA LEU A 531 16.73 8.19 3.29
C LEU A 531 17.13 7.39 4.54
N THR A 532 18.05 7.96 5.31
CA THR A 532 18.51 7.40 6.58
C THR A 532 18.11 8.33 7.71
N PRO A 533 17.37 7.85 8.74
CA PRO A 533 17.00 8.70 9.86
C PRO A 533 18.23 9.06 10.69
N GLN A 534 18.25 10.31 11.17
CA GLN A 534 19.27 10.71 12.15
C GLN A 534 18.89 10.07 13.50
N VAL A 535 19.59 9.03 13.87
CA VAL A 535 19.43 8.42 15.20
C VAL A 535 20.18 9.30 16.20
N HIS A 536 19.46 10.12 16.96
CA HIS A 536 20.03 10.78 18.12
C HIS A 536 20.31 9.70 19.17
N ILE A 537 21.56 9.28 19.24
CA ILE A 537 22.05 8.50 20.38
C ILE A 537 22.14 9.52 21.53
N ASN A 538 21.12 9.54 22.39
CA ASN A 538 21.22 10.26 23.65
C ASN A 538 22.38 9.61 24.42
N ARG A 539 23.54 10.31 24.46
CA ARG A 539 24.70 9.97 25.30
C ARG A 539 24.39 10.32 26.74
#